data_f93e27fa052ab736822999e2b75e4230
#
_entry.id   f93e27fa052ab736822999e2b75e4230
#
_cell.length_a   1.000
_cell.length_b   1.000
_cell.length_c   1.000
_cell.angle_alpha   90.00
_cell.angle_beta   90.00
_cell.angle_gamma   90.00
#
_symmetry.space_group_name_H-M   'P 1'
#
loop_
_entity.id
_entity.type
_entity.pdbx_description
1 polymer ?
#
loop_
_entity_poly.entity_id
_entity_poly.type
_entity_poly.pdbx_seq_one_letter_code
_entity_poly.pdbx_strand_id
1 'polypeptide(L)'
;MAVAAIGCALKKSGMSLPAALYADLAQYYDRFCAEVNYAEQCDYAVRAFRAFTRSDGYEYLDLACGTGQHLLAMQQHGFVPHGLDNSSAMLEQTTVRCPQAQLQLCDLAEFEQQNSFDLITCFLYSIHYSHPTSRVQQTLQRCFAALKPGGVLLFNAVDARGIQNDEGVTTYLEGDNEQLSFKSGWHYQGEGEVLDLQLTITRTSAGGEVQWRDHHTMTALTFPQLKTLLQQIGFELEVMEHDYSALLAWCGESHNAIFVACKPLT
;
A
#
# COMPACT_ATOMS: atom_id res chain seq x y z
N MET A 1 -20.39 4.18 -27.31
CA MET A 1 -19.66 5.45 -27.56
C MET A 1 -19.55 6.35 -26.31
N ALA A 2 -19.57 5.82 -25.09
CA ALA A 2 -19.46 6.62 -23.86
C ALA A 2 -18.15 6.41 -23.07
N VAL A 3 -17.33 5.42 -23.43
CA VAL A 3 -16.09 5.06 -22.72
C VAL A 3 -14.89 5.93 -23.15
N ALA A 4 -14.94 6.54 -24.34
CA ALA A 4 -13.84 7.34 -24.85
C ALA A 4 -13.76 8.78 -24.26
N ALA A 5 -14.82 9.27 -23.62
CA ALA A 5 -14.87 10.64 -23.10
C ALA A 5 -14.27 10.80 -21.70
N ILE A 6 -14.25 9.72 -20.88
CA ILE A 6 -13.72 9.74 -19.52
C ILE A 6 -12.18 9.72 -19.52
N GLY A 7 -11.57 9.00 -20.48
CA GLY A 7 -10.10 8.94 -20.61
C GLY A 7 -9.42 10.25 -21.02
N CYS A 8 -10.16 11.22 -21.57
CA CYS A 8 -9.61 12.49 -22.01
C CYS A 8 -9.55 13.56 -20.91
N ALA A 9 -10.38 13.45 -19.88
CA ALA A 9 -10.42 14.41 -18.76
C ALA A 9 -9.33 14.14 -17.72
N LEU A 10 -9.00 12.86 -17.48
CA LEU A 10 -7.98 12.46 -16.48
C LEU A 10 -6.54 12.72 -16.95
N LYS A 11 -6.26 12.70 -18.26
CA LYS A 11 -4.94 13.06 -18.81
C LYS A 11 -4.52 14.52 -18.58
N LYS A 12 -5.44 15.39 -18.17
CA LYS A 12 -5.13 16.82 -17.92
C LYS A 12 -4.71 17.12 -16.48
N SER A 13 -4.88 16.17 -15.54
CA SER A 13 -4.58 16.37 -14.12
C SER A 13 -3.23 15.82 -13.66
N GLY A 14 -2.47 15.15 -14.52
CA GLY A 14 -1.19 14.53 -14.13
C GLY A 14 -1.32 13.25 -13.29
N MET A 15 -2.53 12.82 -12.97
CA MET A 15 -2.78 11.54 -12.28
C MET A 15 -2.54 10.38 -13.26
N SER A 16 -1.75 9.39 -12.86
CA SER A 16 -1.66 8.12 -13.56
C SER A 16 -3.01 7.40 -13.45
N LEU A 17 -3.47 6.77 -14.55
CA LEU A 17 -4.64 5.89 -14.48
C LEU A 17 -4.29 4.69 -13.60
N PRO A 18 -5.21 4.25 -12.71
CA PRO A 18 -4.98 3.04 -11.94
C PRO A 18 -4.83 1.84 -12.88
N ALA A 19 -4.01 0.86 -12.46
CA ALA A 19 -3.85 -0.39 -13.17
C ALA A 19 -5.18 -1.16 -13.24
N ALA A 20 -5.33 -2.05 -14.22
CA ALA A 20 -6.61 -2.73 -14.48
C ALA A 20 -7.14 -3.51 -13.26
N LEU A 21 -6.25 -4.08 -12.44
CA LEU A 21 -6.62 -4.75 -11.19
C LEU A 21 -7.33 -3.80 -10.21
N TYR A 22 -6.98 -2.53 -10.20
CA TYR A 22 -7.56 -1.53 -9.31
C TYR A 22 -8.71 -0.74 -9.94
N ALA A 23 -9.11 -1.08 -11.18
CA ALA A 23 -10.20 -0.47 -11.93
C ALA A 23 -11.23 -1.53 -12.34
N ASP A 24 -11.16 -2.01 -13.57
CA ASP A 24 -12.15 -2.94 -14.14
C ASP A 24 -12.18 -4.28 -13.43
N LEU A 25 -11.07 -4.72 -12.84
CA LEU A 25 -10.91 -5.97 -12.11
C LEU A 25 -10.96 -5.81 -10.57
N ALA A 26 -11.32 -4.63 -10.07
CA ALA A 26 -11.40 -4.35 -8.64
C ALA A 26 -12.29 -5.34 -7.86
N GLN A 27 -13.32 -5.90 -8.52
CA GLN A 27 -14.17 -6.95 -7.96
C GLN A 27 -13.42 -8.25 -7.62
N TYR A 28 -12.26 -8.50 -8.23
CA TYR A 28 -11.43 -9.68 -7.97
C TYR A 28 -10.32 -9.41 -6.93
N TYR A 29 -10.11 -8.16 -6.55
CA TYR A 29 -9.00 -7.77 -5.68
C TYR A 29 -9.02 -8.48 -4.32
N ASP A 30 -10.16 -8.52 -3.64
CA ASP A 30 -10.28 -9.20 -2.35
C ASP A 30 -10.04 -10.72 -2.48
N ARG A 31 -10.40 -11.30 -3.63
CA ARG A 31 -10.11 -12.71 -3.92
C ARG A 31 -8.62 -12.93 -4.19
N PHE A 32 -7.98 -12.01 -4.87
CA PHE A 32 -6.53 -12.02 -5.08
C PHE A 32 -5.77 -11.92 -3.75
N CYS A 33 -6.25 -11.09 -2.84
CA CYS A 33 -5.68 -10.87 -1.52
C CYS A 33 -6.27 -11.79 -0.42
N ALA A 34 -6.92 -12.90 -0.78
CA ALA A 34 -7.63 -13.76 0.18
C ALA A 34 -6.72 -14.37 1.26
N GLU A 35 -5.42 -14.55 0.97
CA GLU A 35 -4.42 -15.08 1.92
C GLU A 35 -3.81 -13.99 2.81
N VAL A 36 -4.12 -12.71 2.58
CA VAL A 36 -3.61 -11.61 3.40
C VAL A 36 -4.34 -11.59 4.75
N ASN A 37 -3.59 -11.75 5.83
CA ASN A 37 -4.12 -11.64 7.18
C ASN A 37 -4.17 -10.17 7.63
N TYR A 38 -5.19 -9.44 7.18
CA TYR A 38 -5.39 -8.03 7.53
C TYR A 38 -5.53 -7.79 9.03
N ALA A 39 -6.16 -8.73 9.76
CA ALA A 39 -6.32 -8.63 11.20
C ALA A 39 -4.95 -8.66 11.90
N GLU A 40 -4.07 -9.58 11.53
CA GLU A 40 -2.72 -9.68 12.10
C GLU A 40 -1.87 -8.45 11.78
N GLN A 41 -1.97 -7.90 10.55
CA GLN A 41 -1.30 -6.66 10.17
C GLN A 41 -1.79 -5.47 11.01
N CYS A 42 -3.09 -5.37 11.27
CA CYS A 42 -3.67 -4.34 12.12
C CYS A 42 -3.29 -4.53 13.60
N ASP A 43 -3.30 -5.76 14.12
CA ASP A 43 -2.82 -6.06 15.46
C ASP A 43 -1.35 -5.66 15.63
N TYR A 44 -0.52 -5.93 14.63
CA TYR A 44 0.85 -5.46 14.60
C TYR A 44 0.94 -3.94 14.61
N ALA A 45 0.16 -3.25 13.75
CA ALA A 45 0.13 -1.79 13.69
C ALA A 45 -0.26 -1.17 15.05
N VAL A 46 -1.23 -1.75 15.73
CA VAL A 46 -1.64 -1.31 17.08
C VAL A 46 -0.51 -1.52 18.10
N ARG A 47 0.18 -2.67 18.07
CA ARG A 47 1.34 -2.92 18.95
C ARG A 47 2.48 -1.95 18.69
N ALA A 48 2.82 -1.73 17.39
CA ALA A 48 3.86 -0.79 17.00
C ALA A 48 3.48 0.65 17.39
N PHE A 49 2.25 1.05 17.15
CA PHE A 49 1.74 2.36 17.58
C PHE A 49 1.92 2.55 19.08
N ARG A 50 1.46 1.61 19.92
CA ARG A 50 1.60 1.68 21.37
C ARG A 50 3.05 1.71 21.87
N ALA A 51 3.97 1.06 21.15
CA ALA A 51 5.37 1.00 21.51
C ALA A 51 6.15 2.27 21.14
N PHE A 52 5.78 2.94 20.05
CA PHE A 52 6.60 4.00 19.44
C PHE A 52 5.93 5.39 19.44
N THR A 53 4.58 5.46 19.56
CA THR A 53 3.90 6.75 19.57
C THR A 53 4.21 7.57 20.83
N ARG A 54 4.25 8.89 20.62
CA ARG A 54 4.28 9.90 21.70
C ARG A 54 3.11 10.88 21.56
N SER A 55 2.19 10.62 20.62
CA SER A 55 0.90 11.31 20.53
C SER A 55 -0.16 10.56 21.33
N ASP A 56 -1.24 11.20 21.68
CA ASP A 56 -2.29 10.72 22.58
C ASP A 56 -3.66 10.54 21.90
N GLY A 57 -3.71 10.70 20.58
CA GLY A 57 -4.92 10.55 19.78
C GLY A 57 -5.01 9.19 19.07
N TYR A 58 -6.09 9.02 18.28
CA TYR A 58 -6.40 7.81 17.52
C TYR A 58 -6.85 8.13 16.09
N GLU A 59 -6.45 9.28 15.55
CA GLU A 59 -6.69 9.60 14.14
C GLU A 59 -5.78 8.76 13.25
N TYR A 60 -6.36 7.96 12.37
CA TYR A 60 -5.67 6.98 11.56
C TYR A 60 -5.86 7.22 10.07
N LEU A 61 -4.78 7.25 9.31
CA LEU A 61 -4.81 7.32 7.85
C LEU A 61 -4.21 6.06 7.24
N ASP A 62 -4.96 5.40 6.36
CA ASP A 62 -4.45 4.32 5.51
C ASP A 62 -4.16 4.84 4.10
N LEU A 63 -2.92 4.77 3.68
CA LEU A 63 -2.46 5.16 2.35
C LEU A 63 -2.59 3.99 1.39
N ALA A 64 -3.18 4.22 0.20
CA ALA A 64 -3.59 3.18 -0.73
C ALA A 64 -4.52 2.17 -0.04
N CYS A 65 -5.60 2.66 0.56
CA CYS A 65 -6.48 1.89 1.43
C CYS A 65 -7.26 0.78 0.68
N GLY A 66 -7.23 0.78 -0.65
CA GLY A 66 -7.84 -0.24 -1.49
C GLY A 66 -9.33 -0.41 -1.19
N THR A 67 -9.73 -1.65 -0.87
CA THR A 67 -11.11 -2.00 -0.52
C THR A 67 -11.48 -1.78 0.95
N GLY A 68 -10.58 -1.18 1.75
CA GLY A 68 -10.84 -0.75 3.13
C GLY A 68 -10.74 -1.82 4.21
N GLN A 69 -10.06 -2.94 3.95
CA GLN A 69 -9.89 -4.04 4.92
C GLN A 69 -9.17 -3.57 6.19
N HIS A 70 -8.04 -2.84 6.05
CA HIS A 70 -7.32 -2.28 7.19
C HIS A 70 -8.16 -1.22 7.92
N LEU A 71 -8.89 -0.35 7.19
CA LEU A 71 -9.73 0.69 7.81
C LEU A 71 -10.77 0.08 8.73
N LEU A 72 -11.47 -0.98 8.27
CA LEU A 72 -12.47 -1.67 9.09
C LEU A 72 -11.86 -2.30 10.33
N ALA A 73 -10.70 -2.99 10.19
CA ALA A 73 -10.03 -3.63 11.31
C ALA A 73 -9.51 -2.59 12.32
N MET A 74 -8.90 -1.50 11.86
CA MET A 74 -8.40 -0.43 12.74
C MET A 74 -9.54 0.31 13.45
N GLN A 75 -10.69 0.48 12.82
CA GLN A 75 -11.89 1.01 13.48
C GLN A 75 -12.34 0.12 14.66
N GLN A 76 -12.23 -1.21 14.53
CA GLN A 76 -12.53 -2.14 15.62
C GLN A 76 -11.55 -2.01 16.80
N HIS A 77 -10.32 -1.54 16.54
CA HIS A 77 -9.33 -1.19 17.57
C HIS A 77 -9.53 0.21 18.16
N GLY A 78 -10.58 0.93 17.77
CA GLY A 78 -10.94 2.25 18.31
C GLY A 78 -10.29 3.43 17.61
N PHE A 79 -9.64 3.24 16.46
CA PHE A 79 -9.13 4.32 15.64
C PHE A 79 -10.24 4.99 14.83
N VAL A 80 -10.08 6.29 14.55
CA VAL A 80 -10.93 7.04 13.64
C VAL A 80 -10.39 6.90 12.22
N PRO A 81 -11.08 6.15 11.32
CA PRO A 81 -10.51 5.74 10.05
C PRO A 81 -10.59 6.84 8.99
N HIS A 82 -9.47 7.15 8.39
CA HIS A 82 -9.34 7.92 7.15
C HIS A 82 -8.59 7.08 6.13
N GLY A 83 -9.01 7.13 4.87
CA GLY A 83 -8.38 6.38 3.79
C GLY A 83 -8.16 7.25 2.57
N LEU A 84 -7.05 7.03 1.89
CA LEU A 84 -6.88 7.58 0.56
C LEU A 84 -6.47 6.48 -0.43
N ASP A 85 -6.97 6.60 -1.64
CA ASP A 85 -6.61 5.74 -2.76
C ASP A 85 -6.74 6.55 -4.07
N ASN A 86 -6.01 6.17 -5.12
CA ASN A 86 -6.12 6.81 -6.42
C ASN A 86 -7.15 6.12 -7.34
N SER A 87 -7.81 5.06 -6.85
CA SER A 87 -8.86 4.33 -7.55
C SER A 87 -10.24 4.61 -6.97
N SER A 88 -11.12 5.22 -7.76
CA SER A 88 -12.52 5.41 -7.38
C SER A 88 -13.25 4.08 -7.18
N ALA A 89 -12.92 3.05 -7.99
CA ALA A 89 -13.52 1.73 -7.88
C ALA A 89 -13.18 1.03 -6.54
N MET A 90 -11.95 1.25 -6.03
CA MET A 90 -11.56 0.79 -4.70
C MET A 90 -12.31 1.54 -3.60
N LEU A 91 -12.39 2.87 -3.70
CA LEU A 91 -13.09 3.69 -2.70
C LEU A 91 -14.59 3.43 -2.66
N GLU A 92 -15.22 3.06 -3.78
CA GLU A 92 -16.62 2.62 -3.80
C GLU A 92 -16.83 1.37 -2.92
N GLN A 93 -15.92 0.38 -3.00
CA GLN A 93 -15.97 -0.80 -2.14
C GLN A 93 -15.69 -0.46 -0.68
N THR A 94 -14.72 0.43 -0.44
CA THR A 94 -14.40 0.91 0.91
C THR A 94 -15.59 1.61 1.54
N THR A 95 -16.34 2.43 0.79
CA THR A 95 -17.54 3.11 1.29
C THR A 95 -18.60 2.11 1.79
N VAL A 96 -18.72 0.96 1.12
CA VAL A 96 -19.64 -0.10 1.56
C VAL A 96 -19.11 -0.83 2.80
N ARG A 97 -17.79 -1.13 2.82
CA ARG A 97 -17.15 -1.91 3.90
C ARG A 97 -16.99 -1.12 5.19
N CYS A 98 -16.56 0.14 5.08
CA CYS A 98 -16.27 1.01 6.21
C CYS A 98 -16.98 2.37 6.03
N PRO A 99 -18.31 2.45 6.16
CA PRO A 99 -19.09 3.63 5.83
C PRO A 99 -18.81 4.83 6.74
N GLN A 100 -18.09 4.65 7.82
CA GLN A 100 -17.69 5.73 8.74
C GLN A 100 -16.31 6.31 8.39
N ALA A 101 -15.55 5.70 7.47
CA ALA A 101 -14.27 6.20 7.06
C ALA A 101 -14.40 7.49 6.25
N GLN A 102 -13.52 8.44 6.52
CA GLN A 102 -13.37 9.62 5.67
C GLN A 102 -12.41 9.27 4.52
N LEU A 103 -12.94 9.30 3.28
CA LEU A 103 -12.22 8.83 2.11
C LEU A 103 -11.82 9.98 1.21
N GLN A 104 -10.62 9.89 0.62
CA GLN A 104 -10.09 10.85 -0.33
C GLN A 104 -9.59 10.12 -1.59
N LEU A 105 -10.09 10.52 -2.76
CA LEU A 105 -9.56 10.11 -4.06
C LEU A 105 -8.33 10.98 -4.36
N CYS A 106 -7.13 10.42 -4.15
CA CYS A 106 -5.88 11.17 -4.26
C CYS A 106 -4.68 10.24 -4.50
N ASP A 107 -3.65 10.76 -5.15
CA ASP A 107 -2.35 10.09 -5.26
C ASP A 107 -1.56 10.22 -3.94
N LEU A 108 -0.75 9.19 -3.62
CA LEU A 108 0.08 9.14 -2.40
C LEU A 108 1.02 10.36 -2.23
N ALA A 109 1.47 10.96 -3.32
CA ALA A 109 2.38 12.10 -3.28
C ALA A 109 1.66 13.46 -3.28
N GLU A 110 0.32 13.50 -3.39
CA GLU A 110 -0.42 14.75 -3.64
C GLU A 110 -1.37 15.15 -2.50
N PHE A 111 -1.61 14.29 -1.50
CA PHE A 111 -2.48 14.66 -0.39
C PHE A 111 -1.87 15.77 0.48
N GLU A 112 -2.75 16.62 1.01
CA GLU A 112 -2.34 17.79 1.81
C GLU A 112 -3.08 17.79 3.15
N GLN A 113 -2.39 17.35 4.19
CA GLN A 113 -2.86 17.34 5.56
C GLN A 113 -1.73 17.85 6.48
N GLN A 114 -2.10 18.47 7.60
CA GLN A 114 -1.12 19.03 8.55
C GLN A 114 -1.49 18.63 9.97
N ASN A 115 -0.57 17.93 10.66
CA ASN A 115 -0.72 17.56 12.07
C ASN A 115 -2.10 16.97 12.39
N SER A 116 -2.58 16.07 11.52
CA SER A 116 -3.95 15.53 11.59
C SER A 116 -3.99 14.11 12.16
N PHE A 117 -2.96 13.31 11.93
CA PHE A 117 -2.99 11.88 12.22
C PHE A 117 -2.00 11.48 13.30
N ASP A 118 -2.41 10.52 14.11
CA ASP A 118 -1.57 9.88 15.14
C ASP A 118 -0.85 8.66 14.57
N LEU A 119 -1.51 7.96 13.64
CA LEU A 119 -0.97 6.81 12.92
C LEU A 119 -1.26 6.92 11.42
N ILE A 120 -0.23 6.71 10.60
CA ILE A 120 -0.37 6.52 9.15
C ILE A 120 0.18 5.14 8.81
N THR A 121 -0.55 4.35 8.00
CA THR A 121 -0.05 3.08 7.45
C THR A 121 0.02 3.12 5.93
N CYS A 122 0.93 2.31 5.36
CA CYS A 122 1.04 2.05 3.94
C CYS A 122 1.52 0.61 3.75
N PHE A 123 0.58 -0.35 3.78
CA PHE A 123 0.90 -1.77 3.72
C PHE A 123 0.91 -2.34 2.29
N LEU A 124 1.18 -3.63 2.17
CA LEU A 124 1.21 -4.38 0.92
C LEU A 124 2.14 -3.76 -0.13
N TYR A 125 3.27 -3.24 0.34
CA TYR A 125 4.31 -2.62 -0.50
C TYR A 125 3.83 -1.41 -1.31
N SER A 126 2.72 -0.80 -0.92
CA SER A 126 2.08 0.28 -1.66
C SER A 126 2.94 1.53 -1.78
N ILE A 127 3.90 1.73 -0.88
CA ILE A 127 4.87 2.84 -0.95
C ILE A 127 5.66 2.85 -2.28
N HIS A 128 5.93 1.66 -2.84
CA HIS A 128 6.67 1.52 -4.10
C HIS A 128 5.90 2.04 -5.33
N TYR A 129 4.56 2.20 -5.25
CA TYR A 129 3.77 2.82 -6.31
C TYR A 129 4.02 4.31 -6.49
N SER A 130 4.65 4.97 -5.52
CA SER A 130 5.14 6.34 -5.67
C SER A 130 6.38 6.37 -6.56
N HIS A 131 6.18 6.31 -7.88
CA HIS A 131 7.27 6.29 -8.86
C HIS A 131 7.37 7.64 -9.59
N PRO A 132 8.58 8.17 -9.82
CA PRO A 132 9.94 7.70 -9.47
C PRO A 132 10.34 7.97 -8.01
N THR A 133 11.63 7.75 -7.64
CA THR A 133 12.14 7.95 -6.27
C THR A 133 11.82 9.35 -5.69
N SER A 134 11.79 10.38 -6.53
CA SER A 134 11.40 11.73 -6.11
C SER A 134 9.94 11.80 -5.61
N ARG A 135 9.06 10.97 -6.15
CA ARG A 135 7.67 10.87 -5.67
C ARG A 135 7.59 10.10 -4.36
N VAL A 136 8.43 9.08 -4.15
CA VAL A 136 8.56 8.44 -2.83
C VAL A 136 8.96 9.47 -1.78
N GLN A 137 9.97 10.30 -2.07
CA GLN A 137 10.37 11.37 -1.17
C GLN A 137 9.21 12.33 -0.89
N GLN A 138 8.46 12.73 -1.91
CA GLN A 138 7.29 13.60 -1.76
C GLN A 138 6.21 12.94 -0.89
N THR A 139 5.88 11.66 -1.12
CA THR A 139 4.93 10.90 -0.28
C THR A 139 5.37 10.88 1.18
N LEU A 140 6.64 10.59 1.46
CA LEU A 140 7.17 10.58 2.82
C LEU A 140 7.13 11.98 3.48
N GLN A 141 7.40 13.05 2.71
CA GLN A 141 7.23 14.44 3.18
C GLN A 141 5.78 14.77 3.52
N ARG A 142 4.82 14.32 2.70
CA ARG A 142 3.38 14.47 2.98
C ARG A 142 2.98 13.72 4.25
N CYS A 143 3.48 12.49 4.44
CA CYS A 143 3.27 11.74 5.68
C CYS A 143 3.82 12.50 6.90
N PHE A 144 5.04 13.02 6.81
CA PHE A 144 5.64 13.80 7.89
C PHE A 144 4.82 15.04 8.25
N ALA A 145 4.36 15.78 7.24
CA ALA A 145 3.51 16.96 7.45
C ALA A 145 2.17 16.58 8.09
N ALA A 146 1.55 15.49 7.64
CA ALA A 146 0.24 15.03 8.08
C ALA A 146 0.23 14.43 9.48
N LEU A 147 1.34 13.84 9.92
CA LEU A 147 1.47 13.33 11.29
C LEU A 147 1.50 14.47 12.31
N LYS A 148 0.82 14.27 13.43
CA LYS A 148 1.00 15.07 14.64
C LYS A 148 2.41 14.87 15.21
N PRO A 149 2.96 15.84 15.98
CA PRO A 149 4.16 15.57 16.76
C PRO A 149 3.99 14.31 17.61
N GLY A 150 4.96 13.40 17.57
CA GLY A 150 4.90 12.10 18.24
C GLY A 150 4.11 11.02 17.51
N GLY A 151 3.49 11.33 16.37
CA GLY A 151 2.76 10.34 15.55
C GLY A 151 3.71 9.42 14.77
N VAL A 152 3.16 8.31 14.26
CA VAL A 152 3.91 7.20 13.66
C VAL A 152 3.45 6.94 12.23
N LEU A 153 4.41 6.82 11.30
CA LEU A 153 4.23 6.22 9.99
C LEU A 153 4.74 4.79 10.03
N LEU A 154 3.91 3.84 9.59
CA LEU A 154 4.21 2.42 9.52
C LEU A 154 4.00 1.90 8.11
N PHE A 155 5.02 1.34 7.48
CA PHE A 155 4.88 0.75 6.15
C PHE A 155 5.85 -0.41 5.96
N ASN A 156 5.51 -1.34 5.06
CA ASN A 156 6.42 -2.38 4.65
C ASN A 156 7.04 -2.07 3.28
N ALA A 157 8.29 -2.50 3.10
CA ALA A 157 9.02 -2.33 1.86
C ALA A 157 9.91 -3.54 1.56
N VAL A 158 10.25 -3.70 0.29
CA VAL A 158 11.23 -4.67 -0.19
C VAL A 158 12.50 -3.97 -0.63
N ASP A 159 13.65 -4.54 -0.28
CA ASP A 159 14.93 -4.09 -0.83
C ASP A 159 15.10 -4.63 -2.26
N ALA A 160 15.22 -3.74 -3.23
CA ALA A 160 15.32 -4.11 -4.64
C ALA A 160 16.47 -5.10 -4.93
N ARG A 161 17.52 -5.10 -4.10
CA ARG A 161 18.65 -6.04 -4.20
C ARG A 161 18.28 -7.48 -3.90
N GLY A 162 17.14 -7.71 -3.21
CA GLY A 162 16.62 -9.04 -2.89
C GLY A 162 15.60 -9.58 -3.90
N ILE A 163 15.28 -8.83 -4.96
CA ILE A 163 14.31 -9.27 -5.95
C ILE A 163 14.91 -10.38 -6.81
N GLN A 164 14.18 -11.50 -6.86
CA GLN A 164 14.51 -12.65 -7.70
C GLN A 164 13.52 -12.72 -8.85
N ASN A 165 13.99 -12.41 -10.06
CA ASN A 165 13.14 -12.22 -11.23
C ASN A 165 12.41 -13.50 -11.68
N ASP A 166 12.91 -14.66 -11.27
CA ASP A 166 12.33 -15.96 -11.62
C ASP A 166 11.29 -16.44 -10.62
N GLU A 167 11.14 -15.73 -9.50
CA GLU A 167 10.16 -16.05 -8.46
C GLU A 167 8.84 -15.35 -8.74
N GLY A 168 7.77 -16.13 -8.81
CA GLY A 168 6.40 -15.63 -8.88
C GLY A 168 5.50 -16.45 -7.97
N VAL A 169 4.51 -15.81 -7.42
CA VAL A 169 3.47 -16.45 -6.61
C VAL A 169 2.26 -16.73 -7.51
N THR A 170 1.70 -17.91 -7.40
CA THR A 170 0.43 -18.25 -8.06
C THR A 170 -0.56 -18.74 -7.03
N THR A 171 -1.69 -18.03 -6.92
CA THR A 171 -2.81 -18.41 -6.06
C THR A 171 -3.96 -18.92 -6.91
N TYR A 172 -4.57 -20.02 -6.50
CA TYR A 172 -5.73 -20.60 -7.15
C TYR A 172 -6.95 -20.48 -6.25
N LEU A 173 -8.07 -20.02 -6.82
CA LEU A 173 -9.33 -19.92 -6.13
C LEU A 173 -10.40 -20.66 -6.94
N GLU A 174 -11.10 -21.59 -6.30
CA GLU A 174 -12.22 -22.27 -6.88
C GLU A 174 -13.53 -21.57 -6.50
N GLY A 175 -14.41 -21.37 -7.46
CA GLY A 175 -15.77 -20.89 -7.29
C GLY A 175 -16.77 -21.93 -7.83
N ASP A 176 -18.06 -21.73 -7.61
CA ASP A 176 -19.12 -22.70 -7.95
C ASP A 176 -19.12 -23.09 -9.44
N ASN A 177 -18.74 -22.20 -10.35
CA ASN A 177 -18.73 -22.43 -11.79
C ASN A 177 -17.50 -21.85 -12.50
N GLU A 178 -16.50 -21.42 -11.76
CA GLU A 178 -15.28 -20.82 -12.31
C GLU A 178 -14.07 -21.13 -11.44
N GLN A 179 -12.92 -21.22 -12.07
CA GLN A 179 -11.61 -21.25 -11.42
C GLN A 179 -10.87 -19.95 -11.76
N LEU A 180 -10.32 -19.31 -10.75
CA LEU A 180 -9.43 -18.17 -10.91
C LEU A 180 -8.01 -18.55 -10.53
N SER A 181 -7.05 -18.14 -11.34
CA SER A 181 -5.65 -18.15 -10.94
C SER A 181 -5.08 -16.73 -11.01
N PHE A 182 -4.31 -16.39 -10.01
CA PHE A 182 -3.62 -15.10 -9.90
C PHE A 182 -2.13 -15.40 -9.86
N LYS A 183 -1.40 -14.95 -10.88
CA LYS A 183 0.05 -15.03 -10.90
C LYS A 183 0.63 -13.63 -10.77
N SER A 184 1.52 -13.43 -9.81
CA SER A 184 2.25 -12.18 -9.62
C SER A 184 3.73 -12.45 -9.51
N GLY A 185 4.55 -11.53 -10.01
CA GLY A 185 6.01 -11.61 -9.90
C GLY A 185 6.60 -10.22 -10.02
N TRP A 186 7.64 -9.97 -9.24
CA TRP A 186 8.41 -8.74 -9.32
C TRP A 186 9.63 -8.94 -10.20
N HIS A 187 9.95 -7.92 -10.97
CA HIS A 187 11.09 -7.94 -11.86
C HIS A 187 11.92 -6.66 -11.71
N TYR A 188 13.20 -6.82 -11.43
CA TYR A 188 14.16 -5.73 -11.31
C TYR A 188 15.42 -6.04 -12.14
N GLN A 189 15.85 -5.08 -12.96
CA GLN A 189 17.00 -5.28 -13.85
C GLN A 189 18.36 -5.19 -13.15
N GLY A 190 18.37 -4.91 -11.83
CA GLY A 190 19.60 -4.76 -11.04
C GLY A 190 20.17 -3.35 -11.05
N GLU A 191 19.65 -2.45 -11.88
CA GLU A 191 20.04 -1.05 -11.96
C GLU A 191 18.84 -0.13 -12.24
N GLY A 192 18.99 1.16 -11.99
CA GLY A 192 17.92 2.15 -12.15
C GLY A 192 16.89 2.10 -11.03
N GLU A 193 15.79 2.81 -11.22
CA GLU A 193 14.74 2.99 -10.20
C GLU A 193 13.40 2.34 -10.56
N VAL A 194 13.35 1.51 -11.60
CA VAL A 194 12.13 0.83 -12.03
C VAL A 194 12.09 -0.57 -11.48
N LEU A 195 11.06 -0.85 -10.69
CA LEU A 195 10.65 -2.17 -10.25
C LEU A 195 9.31 -2.49 -10.91
N ASP A 196 9.25 -3.56 -11.68
CA ASP A 196 8.03 -3.97 -12.37
C ASP A 196 7.30 -5.04 -11.57
N LEU A 197 6.00 -4.86 -11.34
CA LEU A 197 5.11 -5.90 -10.89
C LEU A 197 4.28 -6.38 -12.07
N GLN A 198 4.41 -7.65 -12.42
CA GLN A 198 3.65 -8.31 -13.48
C GLN A 198 2.56 -9.16 -12.87
N LEU A 199 1.33 -8.94 -13.30
CA LEU A 199 0.15 -9.68 -12.85
C LEU A 199 -0.50 -10.39 -14.02
N THR A 200 -0.92 -11.64 -13.81
CA THR A 200 -1.75 -12.37 -14.74
C THR A 200 -2.93 -12.95 -13.96
N ILE A 201 -4.14 -12.61 -14.38
CA ILE A 201 -5.38 -13.18 -13.85
C ILE A 201 -5.96 -14.07 -14.94
N THR A 202 -6.19 -15.33 -14.63
CA THR A 202 -6.86 -16.27 -15.54
C THR A 202 -8.16 -16.75 -14.90
N ARG A 203 -9.24 -16.61 -15.63
CA ARG A 203 -10.57 -17.16 -15.28
C ARG A 203 -10.92 -18.28 -16.24
N THR A 204 -11.11 -19.47 -15.73
CA THR A 204 -11.58 -20.64 -16.46
C THR A 204 -13.00 -20.96 -16.05
N SER A 205 -13.91 -21.11 -17.00
CA SER A 205 -15.32 -21.45 -16.79
C SER A 205 -15.84 -22.35 -17.90
N ALA A 206 -17.09 -22.81 -17.83
CA ALA A 206 -17.72 -23.58 -18.89
C ALA A 206 -17.76 -22.82 -20.24
N GLY A 207 -17.71 -21.50 -20.22
CA GLY A 207 -17.66 -20.64 -21.41
C GLY A 207 -16.25 -20.46 -22.00
N GLY A 208 -15.22 -21.10 -21.44
CA GLY A 208 -13.84 -21.00 -21.87
C GLY A 208 -12.94 -20.27 -20.87
N GLU A 209 -11.73 -19.99 -21.33
CA GLU A 209 -10.69 -19.32 -20.57
C GLU A 209 -10.58 -17.84 -21.01
N VAL A 210 -10.47 -16.94 -20.04
CA VAL A 210 -10.17 -15.51 -20.26
C VAL A 210 -8.98 -15.14 -19.40
N GLN A 211 -8.02 -14.46 -20.01
CA GLN A 211 -6.81 -14.01 -19.34
C GLN A 211 -6.66 -12.51 -19.42
N TRP A 212 -6.32 -11.87 -18.28
CA TRP A 212 -5.92 -10.48 -18.18
C TRP A 212 -4.47 -10.41 -17.74
N ARG A 213 -3.74 -9.49 -18.34
CA ARG A 213 -2.37 -9.17 -17.94
C ARG A 213 -2.31 -7.71 -17.54
N ASP A 214 -1.70 -7.45 -16.41
CA ASP A 214 -1.47 -6.11 -15.91
C ASP A 214 0.00 -5.92 -15.57
N HIS A 215 0.47 -4.69 -15.68
CA HIS A 215 1.86 -4.34 -15.50
C HIS A 215 1.93 -3.03 -14.71
N HIS A 216 2.53 -3.10 -13.53
CA HIS A 216 2.63 -1.95 -12.63
C HIS A 216 4.08 -1.50 -12.55
N THR A 217 4.33 -0.25 -12.91
CA THR A 217 5.63 0.38 -12.67
C THR A 217 5.69 0.88 -11.24
N MET A 218 6.67 0.39 -10.50
CA MET A 218 6.95 0.71 -9.12
C MET A 218 8.38 1.26 -8.98
N THR A 219 8.71 1.84 -7.83
CA THR A 219 10.06 2.34 -7.56
C THR A 219 10.91 1.26 -6.92
N ALA A 220 12.03 0.93 -7.56
CA ALA A 220 13.07 0.11 -6.95
C ALA A 220 13.81 0.94 -5.89
N LEU A 221 13.73 0.51 -4.64
CA LEU A 221 14.35 1.16 -3.49
C LEU A 221 15.25 0.17 -2.76
N THR A 222 16.36 0.65 -2.24
CA THR A 222 17.13 -0.11 -1.25
C THR A 222 16.83 0.41 0.16
N PHE A 223 16.99 -0.44 1.17
CA PHE A 223 16.80 -0.01 2.56
C PHE A 223 17.73 1.13 2.98
N PRO A 224 19.03 1.18 2.57
CA PRO A 224 19.85 2.37 2.83
C PRO A 224 19.29 3.66 2.22
N GLN A 225 18.73 3.61 1.00
CA GLN A 225 18.08 4.78 0.38
C GLN A 225 16.85 5.21 1.17
N LEU A 226 15.95 4.29 1.53
CA LEU A 226 14.76 4.58 2.34
C LEU A 226 15.13 5.18 3.70
N LYS A 227 16.11 4.60 4.41
CA LYS A 227 16.61 5.13 5.68
C LYS A 227 17.11 6.57 5.52
N THR A 228 17.91 6.83 4.47
CA THR A 228 18.44 8.16 4.19
C THR A 228 17.33 9.17 3.93
N LEU A 229 16.33 8.82 3.10
CA LEU A 229 15.18 9.69 2.80
C LEU A 229 14.40 10.04 4.06
N LEU A 230 14.05 9.04 4.88
CA LEU A 230 13.30 9.24 6.13
C LEU A 230 14.07 10.14 7.12
N GLN A 231 15.36 9.90 7.30
CA GLN A 231 16.20 10.70 8.19
C GLN A 231 16.35 12.14 7.70
N GLN A 232 16.53 12.36 6.39
CA GLN A 232 16.61 13.70 5.80
C GLN A 232 15.31 14.50 5.94
N ILE A 233 14.15 13.82 5.95
CA ILE A 233 12.86 14.44 6.19
C ILE A 233 12.68 14.82 7.67
N GLY A 234 13.36 14.12 8.58
CA GLY A 234 13.36 14.41 10.02
C GLY A 234 12.70 13.32 10.88
N PHE A 235 12.40 12.14 10.33
CA PHE A 235 11.89 11.03 11.11
C PHE A 235 12.96 10.40 12.03
N GLU A 236 12.55 10.03 13.23
CA GLU A 236 13.21 9.01 14.05
C GLU A 236 12.78 7.65 13.54
N LEU A 237 13.73 6.72 13.32
CA LEU A 237 13.48 5.51 12.53
C LEU A 237 13.90 4.25 13.27
N GLU A 238 12.97 3.29 13.31
CA GLU A 238 13.26 1.89 13.61
C GLU A 238 12.90 1.01 12.40
N VAL A 239 13.63 -0.06 12.20
CA VAL A 239 13.34 -1.05 11.15
C VAL A 239 13.14 -2.40 11.80
N MET A 240 12.03 -3.04 11.47
CA MET A 240 11.58 -4.28 12.08
C MET A 240 11.58 -5.41 11.04
N GLU A 241 11.69 -6.64 11.51
CA GLU A 241 11.49 -7.80 10.65
C GLU A 241 10.08 -7.79 10.06
N HIS A 242 9.96 -8.32 8.84
CA HIS A 242 8.67 -8.49 8.18
C HIS A 242 7.93 -9.71 8.76
N ASP A 243 7.68 -9.66 10.05
CA ASP A 243 6.94 -10.65 10.82
C ASP A 243 5.86 -9.95 11.65
N TYR A 244 4.62 -10.06 11.20
CA TYR A 244 3.49 -9.41 11.86
C TYR A 244 3.11 -10.06 13.20
N SER A 245 3.68 -11.20 13.56
CA SER A 245 3.41 -11.86 14.84
C SER A 245 4.11 -11.17 16.03
N ALA A 246 5.27 -10.53 15.81
CA ALA A 246 6.12 -9.96 16.85
C ALA A 246 6.80 -8.64 16.42
N LEU A 247 7.11 -7.77 17.40
CA LEU A 247 7.93 -6.57 17.20
C LEU A 247 9.42 -6.95 17.36
N LEU A 248 10.03 -7.45 16.30
CA LEU A 248 11.44 -7.83 16.27
C LEU A 248 12.23 -6.82 15.44
N ALA A 249 13.34 -6.34 16.00
CA ALA A 249 14.25 -5.46 15.25
C ALA A 249 14.85 -6.22 14.05
N TRP A 250 14.93 -5.57 12.90
CA TRP A 250 15.49 -6.14 11.68
C TRP A 250 16.98 -6.46 11.87
N CYS A 251 17.34 -7.73 11.65
CA CYS A 251 18.71 -8.22 11.86
C CYS A 251 19.68 -7.90 10.71
N GLY A 252 19.18 -7.41 9.59
CA GLY A 252 20.01 -7.04 8.43
C GLY A 252 20.09 -8.11 7.34
N GLU A 253 19.42 -9.25 7.51
CA GLU A 253 19.50 -10.38 6.57
C GLU A 253 18.32 -10.41 5.58
N SER A 254 17.12 -10.08 6.06
CA SER A 254 15.93 -10.07 5.21
C SER A 254 15.91 -8.88 4.25
N HIS A 255 15.43 -9.12 3.03
CA HIS A 255 15.13 -8.08 2.04
C HIS A 255 13.68 -7.56 2.14
N ASN A 256 12.91 -8.04 3.10
CA ASN A 256 11.60 -7.50 3.45
C ASN A 256 11.67 -6.93 4.86
N ALA A 257 11.14 -5.73 5.07
CA ALA A 257 11.14 -5.10 6.39
C ALA A 257 9.92 -4.20 6.57
N ILE A 258 9.61 -3.94 7.85
CA ILE A 258 8.63 -2.95 8.27
C ILE A 258 9.39 -1.74 8.82
N PHE A 259 9.07 -0.57 8.29
CA PHE A 259 9.62 0.71 8.71
C PHE A 259 8.66 1.38 9.68
N VAL A 260 9.18 1.75 10.85
CA VAL A 260 8.48 2.52 11.87
C VAL A 260 9.16 3.88 11.95
N ALA A 261 8.51 4.91 11.42
CA ALA A 261 9.05 6.25 11.31
C ALA A 261 8.24 7.20 12.20
N CYS A 262 8.88 7.73 13.25
CA CYS A 262 8.23 8.58 14.23
C CYS A 262 8.53 10.03 13.95
N LYS A 263 7.49 10.88 13.94
CA LYS A 263 7.69 12.34 13.92
C LYS A 263 8.12 12.81 15.31
N PRO A 264 9.24 13.54 15.45
CA PRO A 264 9.63 14.11 16.73
C PRO A 264 8.56 14.99 17.36
N LEU A 265 8.61 15.20 18.67
CA LEU A 265 7.69 16.09 19.40
C LEU A 265 7.93 17.58 19.10
N THR A 266 9.09 17.93 18.59
CA THR A 266 9.48 19.32 18.29
C THR A 266 10.19 19.38 16.95
#